data_90ec2ecd2b8f885a1b2c839fe230eb3f
#
_entry.id   90ec2ecd2b8f885a1b2c839fe230eb3f
#
_cell.length_a   1.000
_cell.length_b   1.000
_cell.length_c   1.000
_cell.angle_alpha   90.00
_cell.angle_beta   90.00
_cell.angle_gamma   90.00
#
_symmetry.space_group_name_H-M   'P 1'
#
loop_
_entity.id
_entity.type
_entity.pdbx_description
1 polymer ?
#
loop_
_entity_poly.entity_id
_entity_poly.type
_entity_poly.pdbx_seq_one_letter_code
_entity_poly.pdbx_strand_id
1 'polypeptide(L)'
;MRNNNAPIINKLIRRALTADKKRNLFIAAAIALTTLMIATVFSIGMSYSESIVTNLIRMEGSVSHMGFANPTAEQLAELYKLDYVKFIGLAAHVAQTDDVPKLNKLDIAYVNQTQWKEMFCPAFTDVIGHYAKEENEVMLSRYILDAMGISQPKIGMEIPLSYVVRGTEEIQTGLFTLSCIYTGYSHCRPYGFIAIFISEAFAQRYGKTAIDNLTVNVIFKNAKNVGANIERIKRDLEFYDNQDWAQSPAFAGFHGNTTTYIVLLLIIMFLMLTGYLLIYNVMYISVSKDVRFYGMLKALGTTPHQIRQIVVGQVLSLCGIGLPVGCVASAAISLVIIPAILKNSGFGTGPVVSFSPVIYLGAIIFATLTALFGAAIPAKKAANIVPVEALRFVEKRAGKMRYHSSTNGRSTKMALRNIFRNHKQAVVVILSLFLGVMVFTSIMTVVISIDPDHLADIDQNYDFTFGRKTGLYPDYGLSVEAINQTKALPGIA
;
A
#
# COMPACT_ATOMS: atom_id res chain seq x y z
N MET A 1 11.91 -10.10 -51.80
CA MET A 1 13.21 -9.90 -51.11
C MET A 1 12.98 -9.11 -49.84
N ARG A 2 13.15 -9.69 -48.67
CA ARG A 2 13.22 -8.98 -47.40
C ARG A 2 14.60 -8.30 -47.34
N ASN A 3 14.68 -7.07 -47.83
CA ASN A 3 15.89 -6.28 -47.73
C ASN A 3 15.99 -5.77 -46.27
N ASN A 4 16.94 -6.30 -45.51
CA ASN A 4 17.13 -5.98 -44.09
C ASN A 4 17.87 -4.64 -43.97
N ASN A 5 17.15 -3.53 -44.23
CA ASN A 5 17.65 -2.16 -44.18
C ASN A 5 17.64 -1.55 -42.75
N ALA A 6 17.74 -2.39 -41.70
CA ALA A 6 17.76 -1.98 -40.33
C ALA A 6 18.77 -0.84 -40.03
N PRO A 7 20.02 -0.83 -40.55
CA PRO A 7 20.96 0.26 -40.31
C PRO A 7 20.47 1.62 -40.86
N ILE A 8 19.83 1.60 -42.04
CA ILE A 8 19.29 2.79 -42.69
C ILE A 8 18.09 3.32 -41.92
N ILE A 9 17.19 2.44 -41.50
CA ILE A 9 16.02 2.79 -40.65
C ILE A 9 16.49 3.43 -39.35
N ASN A 10 17.46 2.86 -38.63
CA ASN A 10 18.01 3.41 -37.40
C ASN A 10 18.68 4.76 -37.64
N LYS A 11 19.37 4.96 -38.76
CA LYS A 11 19.94 6.27 -39.11
C LYS A 11 18.86 7.33 -39.37
N LEU A 12 17.75 6.94 -40.03
CA LEU A 12 16.60 7.81 -40.26
C LEU A 12 15.90 8.17 -38.93
N ILE A 13 15.73 7.21 -38.03
CA ILE A 13 15.17 7.47 -36.69
C ILE A 13 16.03 8.49 -35.95
N ARG A 14 17.35 8.29 -35.86
CA ARG A 14 18.27 9.24 -35.19
C ARG A 14 18.24 10.64 -35.81
N ARG A 15 18.21 10.73 -37.14
CA ARG A 15 18.09 12.05 -37.84
C ARG A 15 16.75 12.71 -37.56
N ALA A 16 15.66 11.98 -37.55
CA ALA A 16 14.34 12.53 -37.20
C ALA A 16 14.26 13.03 -35.74
N LEU A 17 14.97 12.34 -34.82
CA LEU A 17 15.09 12.78 -33.43
C LEU A 17 15.89 14.08 -33.29
N THR A 18 16.88 14.34 -34.15
CA THR A 18 17.69 15.55 -34.07
C THR A 18 17.09 16.73 -34.87
N ALA A 19 16.30 16.42 -35.91
CA ALA A 19 15.78 17.44 -36.84
C ALA A 19 14.70 18.35 -36.20
N ASP A 20 13.85 17.81 -35.32
CA ASP A 20 12.76 18.58 -34.73
C ASP A 20 12.74 18.38 -33.20
N LYS A 21 13.67 19.04 -32.51
CA LYS A 21 13.84 18.93 -31.05
C LYS A 21 12.60 19.33 -30.26
N LYS A 22 11.88 20.40 -30.69
CA LYS A 22 10.66 20.86 -29.99
C LYS A 22 9.57 19.80 -30.03
N ARG A 23 9.31 19.20 -31.16
CA ARG A 23 8.34 18.13 -31.35
C ARG A 23 8.69 16.92 -30.48
N ASN A 24 9.94 16.47 -30.54
CA ASN A 24 10.39 15.32 -29.78
C ASN A 24 10.31 15.56 -28.27
N LEU A 25 10.58 16.78 -27.82
CA LEU A 25 10.38 17.18 -26.43
C LEU A 25 8.90 17.06 -26.01
N PHE A 26 7.95 17.48 -26.87
CA PHE A 26 6.52 17.31 -26.57
C PHE A 26 6.10 15.85 -26.48
N ILE A 27 6.63 14.98 -27.37
CA ILE A 27 6.33 13.54 -27.31
C ILE A 27 6.95 12.92 -26.05
N ALA A 28 8.20 13.23 -25.73
CA ALA A 28 8.88 12.74 -24.53
C ALA A 28 8.16 13.23 -23.25
N ALA A 29 7.73 14.50 -23.23
CA ALA A 29 6.95 15.05 -22.12
C ALA A 29 5.58 14.37 -21.97
N ALA A 30 4.89 14.05 -23.07
CA ALA A 30 3.65 13.29 -23.03
C ALA A 30 3.85 11.88 -22.45
N ILE A 31 4.92 11.18 -22.85
CA ILE A 31 5.30 9.87 -22.32
C ILE A 31 5.66 10.00 -20.84
N ALA A 32 6.48 11.00 -20.46
CA ALA A 32 6.85 11.24 -19.07
C ALA A 32 5.64 11.53 -18.19
N LEU A 33 4.70 12.37 -18.65
CA LEU A 33 3.47 12.68 -17.93
C LEU A 33 2.57 11.44 -17.77
N THR A 34 2.44 10.64 -18.82
CA THR A 34 1.70 9.36 -18.74
C THR A 34 2.33 8.41 -17.73
N THR A 35 3.66 8.26 -17.76
CA THR A 35 4.40 7.41 -16.83
C THR A 35 4.28 7.92 -15.40
N LEU A 36 4.43 9.22 -15.20
CA LEU A 36 4.25 9.88 -13.91
C LEU A 36 2.86 9.58 -13.34
N MET A 37 1.81 9.79 -14.13
CA MET A 37 0.43 9.55 -13.70
C MET A 37 0.21 8.09 -13.30
N ILE A 38 0.63 7.14 -14.12
CA ILE A 38 0.50 5.70 -13.84
C ILE A 38 1.30 5.31 -12.59
N ALA A 39 2.58 5.71 -12.53
CA ALA A 39 3.46 5.36 -11.42
C ALA A 39 2.98 5.98 -10.09
N THR A 40 2.49 7.23 -10.11
CA THR A 40 1.96 7.88 -8.90
C THR A 40 0.70 7.18 -8.39
N VAL A 41 -0.22 6.80 -9.27
CA VAL A 41 -1.44 6.07 -8.88
C VAL A 41 -1.10 4.72 -8.27
N PHE A 42 -0.21 3.95 -8.90
CA PHE A 42 0.24 2.68 -8.33
C PHE A 42 1.00 2.86 -7.00
N SER A 43 1.82 3.93 -6.90
CA SER A 43 2.55 4.24 -5.66
C SER A 43 1.60 4.58 -4.52
N ILE A 44 0.55 5.39 -4.77
CA ILE A 44 -0.49 5.70 -3.77
C ILE A 44 -1.20 4.41 -3.34
N GLY A 45 -1.65 3.58 -4.28
CA GLY A 45 -2.35 2.33 -3.97
C GLY A 45 -1.52 1.35 -3.16
N MET A 46 -0.25 1.15 -3.54
CA MET A 46 0.68 0.28 -2.80
C MET A 46 1.01 0.84 -1.41
N SER A 47 1.32 2.14 -1.33
CA SER A 47 1.64 2.78 -0.04
C SER A 47 0.46 2.76 0.91
N TYR A 48 -0.75 2.94 0.40
CA TYR A 48 -1.97 2.81 1.19
C TYR A 48 -2.14 1.38 1.73
N SER A 49 -2.02 0.37 0.87
CA SER A 49 -2.10 -1.05 1.28
C SER A 49 -1.03 -1.42 2.31
N GLU A 50 0.22 -1.01 2.10
CA GLU A 50 1.31 -1.25 3.05
C GLU A 50 1.13 -0.48 4.36
N SER A 51 0.56 0.74 4.32
CA SER A 51 0.24 1.52 5.51
C SER A 51 -0.84 0.84 6.36
N ILE A 52 -1.90 0.31 5.74
CA ILE A 52 -2.94 -0.45 6.46
C ILE A 52 -2.33 -1.66 7.16
N VAL A 53 -1.61 -2.51 6.42
CA VAL A 53 -1.00 -3.72 6.98
C VAL A 53 -0.03 -3.37 8.11
N THR A 54 0.84 -2.38 7.90
CA THR A 54 1.80 -1.93 8.92
C THR A 54 1.09 -1.37 10.14
N ASN A 55 0.02 -0.59 9.95
CA ASN A 55 -0.75 -0.05 11.05
C ASN A 55 -1.44 -1.16 11.86
N LEU A 56 -2.06 -2.14 11.20
CA LEU A 56 -2.66 -3.29 11.86
C LEU A 56 -1.61 -4.10 12.66
N ILE A 57 -0.46 -4.40 12.07
CA ILE A 57 0.65 -5.08 12.75
C ILE A 57 1.10 -4.30 13.99
N ARG A 58 1.30 -2.99 13.87
CA ARG A 58 1.74 -2.13 14.97
C ARG A 58 0.68 -2.03 16.08
N MET A 59 -0.59 -1.89 15.71
CA MET A 59 -1.69 -1.85 16.66
C MET A 59 -1.91 -3.19 17.37
N GLU A 60 -1.65 -4.31 16.70
CA GLU A 60 -1.65 -5.64 17.34
C GLU A 60 -0.40 -5.92 18.15
N GLY A 61 0.71 -5.21 17.85
CA GLY A 61 1.99 -5.41 18.51
C GLY A 61 2.70 -6.70 18.10
N SER A 62 2.23 -7.38 17.02
CA SER A 62 2.80 -8.65 16.55
C SER A 62 2.66 -8.83 15.05
N VAL A 63 3.63 -9.50 14.43
CA VAL A 63 3.57 -9.99 13.05
C VAL A 63 3.14 -11.47 12.97
N SER A 64 2.65 -12.06 14.05
CA SER A 64 2.14 -13.42 14.03
C SER A 64 0.94 -13.55 13.08
N HIS A 65 0.83 -14.68 12.40
CA HIS A 65 -0.27 -14.95 11.48
C HIS A 65 -1.52 -15.44 12.19
N MET A 66 -1.33 -16.24 13.26
CA MET A 66 -2.38 -16.70 14.13
C MET A 66 -1.84 -16.97 15.54
N GLY A 67 -2.76 -17.05 16.51
CA GLY A 67 -2.47 -17.53 17.84
C GLY A 67 -3.58 -18.45 18.34
N PHE A 68 -3.27 -19.33 19.29
CA PHE A 68 -4.25 -20.14 20.01
C PHE A 68 -3.82 -20.34 21.46
N ALA A 69 -4.80 -20.46 22.33
CA ALA A 69 -4.58 -20.61 23.76
C ALA A 69 -4.65 -22.08 24.21
N ASN A 70 -4.09 -22.35 25.38
CA ASN A 70 -4.18 -23.62 26.10
C ASN A 70 -3.84 -24.84 25.21
N PRO A 71 -2.62 -24.87 24.61
CA PRO A 71 -2.21 -26.03 23.81
C PRO A 71 -2.12 -27.29 24.66
N THR A 72 -2.40 -28.47 24.07
CA THR A 72 -2.02 -29.72 24.72
C THR A 72 -0.53 -30.02 24.51
N ALA A 73 0.02 -30.94 25.31
CA ALA A 73 1.42 -31.33 25.13
C ALA A 73 1.67 -31.98 23.76
N GLU A 74 0.69 -32.76 23.28
CA GLU A 74 0.74 -33.39 21.97
C GLU A 74 0.68 -32.33 20.84
N GLN A 75 -0.25 -31.38 20.94
CA GLN A 75 -0.34 -30.27 19.97
C GLN A 75 0.98 -29.47 19.87
N LEU A 76 1.60 -29.17 21.00
CA LEU A 76 2.85 -28.46 21.03
C LEU A 76 3.99 -29.30 20.42
N ALA A 77 4.06 -30.57 20.70
CA ALA A 77 5.06 -31.48 20.14
C ALA A 77 4.90 -31.67 18.62
N GLU A 78 3.65 -31.81 18.15
CA GLU A 78 3.38 -31.88 16.70
C GLU A 78 3.63 -30.58 15.98
N LEU A 79 3.31 -29.42 16.59
CA LEU A 79 3.53 -28.11 16.00
C LEU A 79 5.00 -27.88 15.59
N TYR A 80 5.95 -28.33 16.39
CA TYR A 80 7.38 -28.24 16.08
C TYR A 80 7.83 -29.10 14.90
N LYS A 81 7.03 -30.09 14.50
CA LYS A 81 7.32 -30.99 13.36
C LYS A 81 6.77 -30.47 12.03
N LEU A 82 5.85 -29.47 12.06
CA LEU A 82 5.18 -28.97 10.87
C LEU A 82 6.15 -28.20 9.98
N ASP A 83 6.34 -28.69 8.76
CA ASP A 83 7.30 -28.16 7.78
C ASP A 83 6.91 -26.77 7.23
N TYR A 84 5.64 -26.40 7.28
CA TYR A 84 5.12 -25.11 6.78
C TYR A 84 5.09 -24.00 7.84
N VAL A 85 5.39 -24.33 9.09
CA VAL A 85 5.59 -23.37 10.18
C VAL A 85 7.02 -22.85 10.13
N LYS A 86 7.19 -21.52 10.31
CA LYS A 86 8.48 -20.87 10.30
C LYS A 86 8.98 -20.56 11.70
N PHE A 87 8.12 -19.92 12.51
CA PHE A 87 8.42 -19.55 13.88
C PHE A 87 7.26 -19.88 14.80
N ILE A 88 7.57 -20.32 16.01
CA ILE A 88 6.65 -20.62 17.08
C ILE A 88 7.01 -19.74 18.26
N GLY A 89 6.10 -18.86 18.64
CA GLY A 89 6.20 -18.00 19.80
C GLY A 89 5.36 -18.54 20.94
N LEU A 90 5.84 -18.40 22.17
CA LEU A 90 5.13 -18.80 23.39
C LEU A 90 4.98 -17.58 24.29
N ALA A 91 3.80 -17.38 24.84
CA ALA A 91 3.48 -16.37 25.82
C ALA A 91 2.69 -16.95 26.99
N ALA A 92 2.87 -16.36 28.17
CA ALA A 92 2.09 -16.75 29.35
C ALA A 92 1.77 -15.51 30.20
N HIS A 93 0.56 -15.47 30.75
CA HIS A 93 0.16 -14.46 31.73
C HIS A 93 0.62 -14.89 33.11
N VAL A 94 1.45 -14.05 33.76
CA VAL A 94 2.08 -14.41 35.03
C VAL A 94 1.44 -13.67 36.19
N ALA A 95 1.29 -12.35 36.05
CA ALA A 95 0.79 -11.48 37.12
C ALA A 95 0.04 -10.27 36.52
N GLN A 96 -0.52 -9.46 37.39
CA GLN A 96 -1.13 -8.17 37.04
C GLN A 96 -0.66 -7.09 38.00
N THR A 97 -0.62 -5.84 37.54
CA THR A 97 -0.29 -4.68 38.35
C THR A 97 -1.28 -3.55 38.16
N ASP A 98 -1.61 -2.85 39.24
CA ASP A 98 -2.39 -1.62 39.26
C ASP A 98 -1.51 -0.38 39.55
N ASP A 99 -0.20 -0.57 39.66
CA ASP A 99 0.78 0.43 40.16
C ASP A 99 1.12 1.48 39.10
N VAL A 100 0.62 1.35 37.89
CA VAL A 100 0.91 2.31 36.81
C VAL A 100 -0.20 3.37 36.73
N PRO A 101 0.08 4.64 37.12
CA PRO A 101 -0.92 5.70 37.08
C PRO A 101 -1.57 5.84 35.70
N LYS A 102 -2.87 6.15 35.68
CA LYS A 102 -3.67 6.33 34.44
C LYS A 102 -3.87 5.09 33.57
N LEU A 103 -3.26 3.98 33.91
CA LEU A 103 -3.50 2.70 33.25
C LEU A 103 -4.21 1.79 34.25
N ASN A 104 -5.36 1.26 33.83
CA ASN A 104 -6.01 0.20 34.62
C ASN A 104 -5.13 -1.04 34.58
N LYS A 105 -5.47 -2.05 35.37
CA LYS A 105 -4.75 -3.34 35.48
C LYS A 105 -3.93 -3.69 34.24
N LEU A 106 -2.60 -3.68 34.37
CA LEU A 106 -1.68 -4.11 33.32
C LEU A 106 -1.29 -5.57 33.54
N ASP A 107 -1.27 -6.33 32.46
CA ASP A 107 -0.74 -7.68 32.50
C ASP A 107 0.79 -7.67 32.58
N ILE A 108 1.33 -8.57 33.40
CA ILE A 108 2.74 -8.93 33.43
C ILE A 108 2.85 -10.31 32.76
N ALA A 109 3.48 -10.32 31.59
CA ALA A 109 3.48 -11.48 30.72
C ALA A 109 4.92 -11.95 30.42
N TYR A 110 5.10 -13.24 30.39
CA TYR A 110 6.25 -13.88 29.81
C TYR A 110 6.05 -14.09 28.33
N VAL A 111 7.09 -13.88 27.54
CA VAL A 111 7.16 -14.26 26.13
C VAL A 111 8.53 -14.89 25.86
N ASN A 112 8.57 -15.97 25.08
CA ASN A 112 9.87 -16.57 24.76
C ASN A 112 10.67 -15.71 23.77
N GLN A 113 11.96 -15.97 23.65
CA GLN A 113 12.88 -15.20 22.81
C GLN A 113 12.42 -15.15 21.33
N THR A 114 11.83 -16.23 20.82
CA THR A 114 11.30 -16.29 19.45
C THR A 114 10.13 -15.33 19.28
N GLN A 115 9.17 -15.33 20.23
CA GLN A 115 8.03 -14.40 20.24
C GLN A 115 8.54 -12.94 20.24
N TRP A 116 9.48 -12.64 21.13
CA TRP A 116 10.03 -11.29 21.25
C TRP A 116 10.70 -10.85 19.96
N LYS A 117 11.69 -11.63 19.50
CA LYS A 117 12.57 -11.24 18.40
C LYS A 117 11.90 -11.29 17.04
N GLU A 118 11.15 -12.36 16.75
CA GLU A 118 10.63 -12.65 15.41
C GLU A 118 9.18 -12.16 15.22
N MET A 119 8.44 -11.89 16.32
CA MET A 119 7.04 -11.50 16.23
C MET A 119 6.77 -10.10 16.75
N PHE A 120 7.36 -9.68 17.88
CA PHE A 120 7.10 -8.39 18.52
C PHE A 120 8.03 -7.29 18.02
N CYS A 121 9.35 -7.52 18.01
CA CYS A 121 10.30 -6.50 17.55
C CYS A 121 10.00 -5.94 16.15
N PRO A 122 9.53 -6.72 15.16
CA PRO A 122 9.15 -6.17 13.86
C PRO A 122 7.92 -5.25 13.89
N ALA A 123 7.05 -5.38 14.92
CA ALA A 123 5.88 -4.53 15.10
C ALA A 123 6.18 -3.26 15.92
N PHE A 124 7.26 -3.25 16.67
CA PHE A 124 7.69 -2.14 17.52
C PHE A 124 8.70 -1.23 16.78
N THR A 125 8.88 -0.02 17.31
CA THR A 125 9.94 0.90 16.89
C THR A 125 10.81 1.28 18.09
N ASP A 126 11.98 1.85 17.80
CA ASP A 126 12.90 2.35 18.84
C ASP A 126 13.23 1.32 19.93
N VAL A 127 13.45 0.07 19.56
CA VAL A 127 13.82 -0.99 20.48
C VAL A 127 15.28 -0.82 20.92
N ILE A 128 15.47 -0.53 22.20
CA ILE A 128 16.78 -0.26 22.81
C ILE A 128 16.99 -1.19 24.01
N GLY A 129 18.13 -1.86 24.09
CA GLY A 129 18.45 -2.80 25.17
C GLY A 129 18.42 -4.25 24.71
N HIS A 130 18.12 -5.16 25.62
CA HIS A 130 18.13 -6.60 25.36
C HIS A 130 16.89 -7.29 25.95
N TYR A 131 16.60 -8.48 25.45
CA TYR A 131 15.58 -9.36 25.97
C TYR A 131 15.88 -9.75 27.44
N ALA A 132 14.86 -9.67 28.31
CA ALA A 132 14.98 -9.99 29.74
C ALA A 132 15.36 -11.45 29.95
N LYS A 133 16.45 -11.69 30.67
CA LYS A 133 16.98 -13.02 30.98
C LYS A 133 16.98 -13.30 32.49
N GLU A 134 17.41 -12.30 33.27
CA GLU A 134 17.47 -12.43 34.71
C GLU A 134 16.08 -12.30 35.35
N GLU A 135 15.89 -12.89 36.51
CA GLU A 135 14.58 -12.93 37.21
C GLU A 135 14.01 -11.52 37.46
N ASN A 136 14.88 -10.57 37.75
CA ASN A 136 14.49 -9.19 38.07
C ASN A 136 14.49 -8.24 36.84
N GLU A 137 14.64 -8.75 35.63
CA GLU A 137 14.64 -7.91 34.43
C GLU A 137 13.23 -7.74 33.84
N VAL A 138 12.94 -6.50 33.38
CA VAL A 138 11.68 -6.15 32.71
C VAL A 138 11.91 -5.40 31.42
N MET A 139 11.02 -5.58 30.46
CA MET A 139 10.96 -4.86 29.20
C MET A 139 9.70 -4.03 29.16
N LEU A 140 9.82 -2.70 28.99
CA LEU A 140 8.72 -1.76 29.09
C LEU A 140 8.56 -0.93 27.80
N SER A 141 7.32 -0.67 27.43
CA SER A 141 7.05 0.29 26.38
C SER A 141 7.23 1.73 26.86
N ARG A 142 7.57 2.63 25.93
CA ARG A 142 7.65 4.06 26.19
C ARG A 142 6.35 4.58 26.79
N TYR A 143 5.22 4.10 26.31
CA TYR A 143 3.89 4.47 26.79
C TYR A 143 3.67 4.15 28.29
N ILE A 144 4.12 2.97 28.76
CA ILE A 144 4.07 2.59 30.17
C ILE A 144 5.01 3.48 31.01
N LEU A 145 6.24 3.69 30.53
CA LEU A 145 7.23 4.53 31.20
C LEU A 145 6.75 5.98 31.37
N ASP A 146 6.14 6.56 30.32
CA ASP A 146 5.55 7.89 30.37
C ASP A 146 4.37 7.96 31.36
N ALA A 147 3.53 6.91 31.42
CA ALA A 147 2.44 6.80 32.39
C ALA A 147 2.94 6.72 33.84
N MET A 148 4.11 6.09 34.07
CA MET A 148 4.81 6.07 35.34
C MET A 148 5.51 7.39 35.69
N GLY A 149 5.52 8.38 34.77
CA GLY A 149 6.19 9.67 34.94
C GLY A 149 7.71 9.62 34.65
N ILE A 150 8.22 8.57 34.04
CA ILE A 150 9.65 8.38 33.72
C ILE A 150 9.91 8.95 32.32
N SER A 151 10.23 10.25 32.25
CA SER A 151 10.45 10.95 30.96
C SER A 151 11.78 10.61 30.28
N GLN A 152 12.79 10.19 31.02
CA GLN A 152 14.14 9.87 30.51
C GLN A 152 14.57 8.48 30.99
N PRO A 153 13.98 7.41 30.49
CA PRO A 153 14.34 6.06 30.90
C PRO A 153 15.75 5.69 30.41
N LYS A 154 16.49 4.96 31.24
CA LYS A 154 17.81 4.42 30.91
C LYS A 154 17.83 2.91 31.18
N ILE A 155 18.48 2.16 30.30
CA ILE A 155 18.71 0.72 30.53
C ILE A 155 19.52 0.55 31.82
N GLY A 156 19.14 -0.45 32.63
CA GLY A 156 19.72 -0.71 33.95
C GLY A 156 19.09 0.08 35.10
N MET A 157 18.12 0.95 34.82
CA MET A 157 17.38 1.69 35.87
C MET A 157 16.50 0.72 36.66
N GLU A 158 16.39 0.93 37.95
CA GLU A 158 15.53 0.17 38.85
C GLU A 158 14.10 0.74 38.87
N ILE A 159 13.12 -0.15 38.75
CA ILE A 159 11.70 0.19 38.71
C ILE A 159 10.98 -0.63 39.78
N PRO A 160 10.44 0.00 40.81
CA PRO A 160 9.60 -0.68 41.79
C PRO A 160 8.26 -1.01 41.15
N LEU A 161 7.76 -2.23 41.33
CA LEU A 161 6.45 -2.67 40.87
C LEU A 161 5.77 -3.49 41.96
N SER A 162 4.53 -3.15 42.26
CA SER A 162 3.63 -4.00 43.07
C SER A 162 2.77 -4.81 42.13
N TYR A 163 2.67 -6.10 42.36
CA TYR A 163 1.94 -7.02 41.47
C TYR A 163 1.24 -8.13 42.22
N VAL A 164 0.21 -8.66 41.61
CA VAL A 164 -0.53 -9.84 42.09
C VAL A 164 -0.33 -10.98 41.09
N VAL A 165 0.23 -12.08 41.57
CA VAL A 165 0.42 -13.28 40.74
C VAL A 165 -0.94 -13.89 40.38
N ARG A 166 -1.14 -14.27 39.14
CA ARG A 166 -2.41 -14.85 38.67
C ARG A 166 -2.75 -16.12 39.47
N GLY A 167 -3.96 -16.15 40.04
CA GLY A 167 -4.41 -17.23 40.91
C GLY A 167 -4.08 -17.08 42.39
N THR A 168 -3.51 -15.91 42.78
CA THR A 168 -3.35 -15.49 44.18
C THR A 168 -4.05 -14.17 44.40
N GLU A 169 -4.27 -13.78 45.66
CA GLU A 169 -4.79 -12.46 46.04
C GLU A 169 -3.73 -11.60 46.76
N GLU A 170 -2.53 -12.14 46.94
CA GLU A 170 -1.47 -11.52 47.71
C GLU A 170 -0.71 -10.50 46.85
N ILE A 171 -0.63 -9.25 47.34
CA ILE A 171 0.17 -8.19 46.69
C ILE A 171 1.64 -8.41 47.06
N GLN A 172 2.45 -8.58 46.04
CA GLN A 172 3.90 -8.66 46.14
C GLN A 172 4.55 -7.39 45.59
N THR A 173 5.68 -7.01 46.14
CA THR A 173 6.45 -5.86 45.66
C THR A 173 7.86 -6.33 45.28
N GLY A 174 8.32 -5.94 44.09
CA GLY A 174 9.64 -6.27 43.57
C GLY A 174 10.33 -5.07 43.01
N LEU A 175 11.67 -5.10 43.04
CA LEU A 175 12.51 -4.11 42.36
C LEU A 175 13.04 -4.75 41.06
N PHE A 176 12.67 -4.17 39.94
CA PHE A 176 13.00 -4.70 38.62
C PHE A 176 13.99 -3.81 37.90
N THR A 177 14.90 -4.40 37.14
CA THR A 177 15.87 -3.72 36.31
C THR A 177 15.35 -3.60 34.86
N LEU A 178 15.29 -2.38 34.32
CA LEU A 178 14.86 -2.13 32.96
C LEU A 178 15.88 -2.63 31.94
N SER A 179 15.59 -3.74 31.27
CA SER A 179 16.47 -4.37 30.28
C SER A 179 16.20 -3.93 28.85
N CYS A 180 14.97 -3.53 28.52
CA CYS A 180 14.59 -3.09 27.19
C CYS A 180 13.50 -2.00 27.23
N ILE A 181 13.67 -1.03 26.32
CA ILE A 181 12.71 0.05 26.06
C ILE A 181 12.29 -0.08 24.60
N TYR A 182 10.98 0.05 24.33
CA TYR A 182 10.46 -0.01 22.97
C TYR A 182 9.24 0.94 22.80
N THR A 183 8.98 1.37 21.58
CA THR A 183 7.75 2.09 21.23
C THR A 183 6.74 1.10 20.66
N GLY A 184 5.69 0.80 21.43
CA GLY A 184 4.56 -0.02 21.02
C GLY A 184 3.35 0.86 20.74
N TYR A 185 2.45 0.40 19.88
CA TYR A 185 1.28 1.16 19.40
C TYR A 185 -0.06 0.51 19.77
N SER A 186 -0.04 -0.54 20.58
CA SER A 186 -1.27 -1.26 20.97
C SER A 186 -2.25 -0.38 21.75
N HIS A 187 -1.78 0.69 22.41
CA HIS A 187 -2.60 1.67 23.09
C HIS A 187 -3.48 2.52 22.15
N CYS A 188 -3.17 2.54 20.84
CA CYS A 188 -3.98 3.23 19.83
C CYS A 188 -5.26 2.45 19.48
N ARG A 189 -5.42 1.24 20.00
CA ARG A 189 -6.60 0.39 19.79
C ARG A 189 -7.47 0.38 21.07
N PRO A 190 -8.81 0.47 20.98
CA PRO A 190 -9.70 0.51 22.16
C PRO A 190 -9.51 -0.65 23.13
N TYR A 191 -9.09 -1.82 22.62
CA TYR A 191 -8.82 -3.03 23.42
C TYR A 191 -7.41 -3.58 23.15
N GLY A 192 -6.45 -2.68 22.88
CA GLY A 192 -5.07 -3.07 22.60
C GLY A 192 -4.40 -3.68 23.81
N PHE A 193 -3.66 -4.76 23.58
CA PHE A 193 -2.90 -5.43 24.63
C PHE A 193 -1.66 -4.63 24.99
N ILE A 194 -1.63 -4.13 26.23
CA ILE A 194 -0.51 -3.42 26.81
C ILE A 194 -0.01 -4.27 27.97
N ALA A 195 1.24 -4.70 27.95
CA ALA A 195 1.81 -5.54 28.99
C ALA A 195 3.22 -5.10 29.36
N ILE A 196 3.60 -5.47 30.56
CA ILE A 196 4.97 -5.50 31.05
C ILE A 196 5.54 -6.89 30.72
N PHE A 197 6.63 -6.95 29.97
CA PHE A 197 7.23 -8.23 29.64
C PHE A 197 8.37 -8.54 30.61
N ILE A 198 8.40 -9.81 31.07
CA ILE A 198 9.34 -10.33 32.06
C ILE A 198 10.12 -11.50 31.52
N SER A 199 11.16 -11.91 32.26
CA SER A 199 12.01 -13.05 31.94
C SER A 199 11.29 -14.38 32.13
N GLU A 200 11.84 -15.42 31.51
CA GLU A 200 11.41 -16.81 31.74
C GLU A 200 11.67 -17.26 33.18
N ALA A 201 12.79 -16.84 33.78
CA ALA A 201 13.14 -17.17 35.15
C ALA A 201 12.07 -16.70 36.16
N PHE A 202 11.54 -15.48 35.97
CA PHE A 202 10.44 -14.96 36.78
C PHE A 202 9.17 -15.81 36.60
N ALA A 203 8.81 -16.14 35.37
CA ALA A 203 7.61 -16.95 35.09
C ALA A 203 7.71 -18.38 35.66
N GLN A 204 8.89 -19.00 35.59
CA GLN A 204 9.15 -20.35 36.16
C GLN A 204 9.04 -20.34 37.67
N ARG A 205 9.50 -19.30 38.36
CA ARG A 205 9.38 -19.18 39.82
C ARG A 205 7.93 -19.36 40.32
N TYR A 206 6.97 -18.85 39.55
CA TYR A 206 5.55 -18.95 39.89
C TYR A 206 4.83 -20.10 39.18
N GLY A 207 5.55 -21.02 38.51
CA GLY A 207 4.99 -22.14 37.80
C GLY A 207 4.09 -21.79 36.62
N LYS A 208 4.25 -20.57 36.03
CA LYS A 208 3.39 -20.05 34.97
C LYS A 208 3.85 -20.37 33.54
N THR A 209 4.92 -21.17 33.43
CA THR A 209 5.39 -21.72 32.14
C THR A 209 4.75 -23.08 31.82
N ALA A 210 3.80 -23.53 32.65
CA ALA A 210 3.03 -24.77 32.42
C ALA A 210 2.18 -24.64 31.13
N ILE A 211 2.03 -25.75 30.42
CA ILE A 211 1.39 -25.83 29.09
C ILE A 211 -0.04 -25.28 29.09
N ASP A 212 -0.79 -25.56 30.16
CA ASP A 212 -2.17 -25.11 30.37
C ASP A 212 -2.35 -23.60 30.54
N ASN A 213 -1.26 -22.85 30.65
CA ASN A 213 -1.25 -21.39 30.77
C ASN A 213 -0.57 -20.70 29.56
N LEU A 214 -0.18 -21.48 28.55
CA LEU A 214 0.51 -20.93 27.38
C LEU A 214 -0.46 -20.47 26.30
N THR A 215 -0.06 -19.41 25.63
CA THR A 215 -0.58 -19.00 24.33
C THR A 215 0.50 -19.24 23.30
N VAL A 216 0.13 -19.88 22.21
CA VAL A 216 1.03 -20.16 21.08
C VAL A 216 0.73 -19.19 19.97
N ASN A 217 1.77 -18.56 19.42
CA ASN A 217 1.69 -17.72 18.24
C ASN A 217 2.52 -18.34 17.11
N VAL A 218 2.02 -18.24 15.88
CA VAL A 218 2.61 -18.93 14.73
C VAL A 218 2.84 -17.97 13.57
N ILE A 219 4.04 -18.09 12.95
CA ILE A 219 4.34 -17.51 11.64
C ILE A 219 4.54 -18.65 10.64
N PHE A 220 3.77 -18.66 9.56
CA PHE A 220 3.93 -19.62 8.46
C PHE A 220 5.05 -19.19 7.50
N LYS A 221 5.70 -20.15 6.83
CA LYS A 221 6.71 -19.87 5.80
C LYS A 221 6.13 -19.13 4.61
N ASN A 222 4.87 -19.36 4.27
CA ASN A 222 4.18 -18.68 3.17
C ASN A 222 3.05 -17.80 3.71
N ALA A 223 3.29 -16.49 3.71
CA ALA A 223 2.31 -15.50 4.15
C ALA A 223 1.17 -15.22 3.12
N LYS A 224 1.26 -15.76 1.88
CA LYS A 224 0.23 -15.50 0.86
C LYS A 224 -1.06 -16.30 1.07
N ASN A 225 -1.00 -17.43 1.78
CA ASN A 225 -2.11 -18.35 1.98
C ASN A 225 -2.35 -18.61 3.47
N VAL A 226 -2.37 -17.56 4.29
CA VAL A 226 -2.52 -17.69 5.75
C VAL A 226 -3.79 -18.44 6.11
N GLY A 227 -4.95 -18.11 5.53
CA GLY A 227 -6.21 -18.80 5.82
C GLY A 227 -6.18 -20.29 5.52
N ALA A 228 -5.61 -20.72 4.38
CA ALA A 228 -5.47 -22.15 4.07
C ALA A 228 -4.51 -22.86 5.05
N ASN A 229 -3.44 -22.19 5.49
CA ASN A 229 -2.52 -22.71 6.48
C ASN A 229 -3.18 -22.82 7.88
N ILE A 230 -4.07 -21.90 8.23
CA ILE A 230 -4.86 -21.98 9.47
C ILE A 230 -5.79 -23.20 9.45
N GLU A 231 -6.51 -23.42 8.38
CA GLU A 231 -7.36 -24.61 8.26
C GLU A 231 -6.57 -25.92 8.22
N ARG A 232 -5.34 -25.88 7.72
CA ARG A 232 -4.42 -27.01 7.76
C ARG A 232 -3.93 -27.29 9.17
N ILE A 233 -3.45 -26.27 9.89
CA ILE A 233 -2.91 -26.43 11.25
C ILE A 233 -3.98 -26.90 12.25
N LYS A 234 -5.23 -26.43 12.11
CA LYS A 234 -6.34 -26.91 12.93
C LYS A 234 -6.59 -28.40 12.77
N ARG A 235 -6.47 -28.93 11.55
CA ARG A 235 -6.59 -30.35 11.27
C ARG A 235 -5.39 -31.16 11.76
N ASP A 236 -4.18 -30.67 11.47
CA ASP A 236 -2.93 -31.38 11.79
C ASP A 236 -2.70 -31.43 13.30
N LEU A 237 -3.19 -30.46 14.07
CA LEU A 237 -3.12 -30.43 15.54
C LEU A 237 -4.40 -30.88 16.24
N GLU A 238 -5.41 -31.32 15.50
CA GLU A 238 -6.67 -31.80 16.04
C GLU A 238 -7.26 -30.86 17.11
N PHE A 239 -7.55 -29.61 16.71
CA PHE A 239 -8.12 -28.60 17.61
C PHE A 239 -9.40 -29.14 18.23
N TYR A 240 -9.51 -29.05 19.57
CA TYR A 240 -10.71 -29.48 20.31
C TYR A 240 -11.82 -28.40 20.18
N ASP A 241 -13.07 -28.86 20.38
CA ASP A 241 -14.23 -27.97 20.38
C ASP A 241 -14.05 -26.86 21.42
N ASN A 242 -14.26 -25.61 21.00
CA ASN A 242 -14.06 -24.39 21.80
C ASN A 242 -12.60 -24.05 22.17
N GLN A 243 -11.59 -24.59 21.48
CA GLN A 243 -10.23 -24.08 21.62
C GLN A 243 -10.13 -22.64 21.08
N ASP A 244 -9.77 -21.71 21.94
CA ASP A 244 -9.62 -20.30 21.55
C ASP A 244 -8.47 -20.13 20.59
N TRP A 245 -8.77 -19.58 19.43
CA TRP A 245 -7.79 -19.20 18.42
C TRP A 245 -8.19 -17.90 17.72
N ALA A 246 -7.21 -17.16 17.24
CA ALA A 246 -7.42 -15.93 16.49
C ALA A 246 -6.46 -15.82 15.32
N GLN A 247 -6.94 -15.29 14.22
CA GLN A 247 -6.13 -14.87 13.09
C GLN A 247 -5.79 -13.38 13.22
N SER A 248 -4.55 -13.00 12.96
CA SER A 248 -4.18 -11.58 12.91
C SER A 248 -4.93 -10.89 11.76
N PRO A 249 -5.63 -9.78 12.03
CA PRO A 249 -6.31 -8.97 11.02
C PRO A 249 -5.39 -8.48 9.92
N ALA A 250 -4.10 -8.26 10.21
CA ALA A 250 -3.11 -7.85 9.22
C ALA A 250 -2.92 -8.89 8.10
N PHE A 251 -3.21 -10.17 8.39
CA PHE A 251 -3.07 -11.30 7.47
C PHE A 251 -4.42 -11.99 7.16
N ALA A 252 -5.53 -11.48 7.67
CA ALA A 252 -6.87 -11.99 7.35
C ALA A 252 -7.21 -11.86 5.85
N GLY A 253 -6.35 -11.18 5.13
CA GLY A 253 -6.42 -10.97 3.69
C GLY A 253 -7.52 -9.97 3.35
N PHE A 254 -7.15 -8.93 2.64
CA PHE A 254 -8.05 -8.36 1.66
C PHE A 254 -8.25 -9.46 0.60
N HIS A 255 -9.03 -10.48 0.91
CA HIS A 255 -9.63 -11.32 -0.12
C HIS A 255 -10.61 -10.39 -0.84
N GLY A 256 -10.03 -9.63 -1.78
CA GLY A 256 -10.80 -8.70 -2.57
C GLY A 256 -11.98 -9.47 -3.16
N ASN A 257 -13.18 -9.10 -2.76
CA ASN A 257 -14.39 -9.56 -3.42
C ASN A 257 -14.19 -9.36 -4.92
N THR A 258 -14.76 -10.20 -5.75
CA THR A 258 -14.76 -10.06 -7.23
C THR A 258 -14.98 -8.60 -7.65
N THR A 259 -15.81 -7.87 -6.91
CA THR A 259 -16.07 -6.43 -7.06
C THR A 259 -14.80 -5.58 -6.95
N THR A 260 -13.91 -5.85 -5.99
CA THR A 260 -12.64 -5.11 -5.80
C THR A 260 -11.71 -5.28 -7.01
N TYR A 261 -11.61 -6.51 -7.54
CA TYR A 261 -10.81 -6.75 -8.75
C TYR A 261 -11.40 -6.09 -9.99
N ILE A 262 -12.74 -6.05 -10.12
CA ILE A 262 -13.43 -5.34 -11.22
C ILE A 262 -13.15 -3.84 -11.13
N VAL A 263 -13.27 -3.23 -9.96
CA VAL A 263 -12.99 -1.80 -9.75
C VAL A 263 -11.53 -1.48 -10.09
N LEU A 264 -10.59 -2.30 -9.63
CA LEU A 264 -9.16 -2.13 -9.94
C LEU A 264 -8.91 -2.21 -11.46
N LEU A 265 -9.51 -3.20 -12.13
CA LEU A 265 -9.40 -3.36 -13.58
C LEU A 265 -9.97 -2.16 -14.33
N LEU A 266 -11.10 -1.62 -13.89
CA LEU A 266 -11.68 -0.39 -14.46
C LEU A 266 -10.75 0.81 -14.30
N ILE A 267 -10.16 1.02 -13.13
CA ILE A 267 -9.19 2.10 -12.90
C ILE A 267 -7.99 1.96 -13.85
N ILE A 268 -7.45 0.76 -13.98
CA ILE A 268 -6.35 0.46 -14.91
C ILE A 268 -6.74 0.77 -16.36
N MET A 269 -7.93 0.36 -16.80
CA MET A 269 -8.44 0.65 -18.15
C MET A 269 -8.57 2.16 -18.40
N PHE A 270 -9.09 2.92 -17.43
CA PHE A 270 -9.22 4.37 -17.55
C PHE A 270 -7.86 5.06 -17.62
N LEU A 271 -6.89 4.62 -16.83
CA LEU A 271 -5.51 5.14 -16.89
C LEU A 271 -4.86 4.87 -18.25
N MET A 272 -5.03 3.66 -18.78
CA MET A 272 -4.53 3.33 -20.13
C MET A 272 -5.20 4.17 -21.22
N LEU A 273 -6.51 4.36 -21.14
CA LEU A 273 -7.25 5.17 -22.09
C LEU A 273 -6.79 6.63 -22.08
N THR A 274 -6.59 7.20 -20.90
CA THR A 274 -6.11 8.58 -20.73
C THR A 274 -4.73 8.76 -21.35
N GLY A 275 -3.78 7.88 -21.02
CA GLY A 275 -2.43 7.90 -21.58
C GLY A 275 -2.42 7.66 -23.08
N TYR A 276 -3.23 6.72 -23.56
CA TYR A 276 -3.40 6.46 -25.00
C TYR A 276 -3.86 7.71 -25.74
N LEU A 277 -4.90 8.39 -25.26
CA LEU A 277 -5.45 9.59 -25.88
C LEU A 277 -4.42 10.74 -25.92
N LEU A 278 -3.66 10.91 -24.82
CA LEU A 278 -2.62 11.92 -24.74
C LEU A 278 -1.54 11.69 -25.80
N ILE A 279 -0.97 10.48 -25.84
CA ILE A 279 0.10 10.11 -26.78
C ILE A 279 -0.41 10.10 -28.22
N TYR A 280 -1.61 9.57 -28.46
CA TYR A 280 -2.26 9.58 -29.76
C TYR A 280 -2.37 11.01 -30.31
N ASN A 281 -2.82 11.97 -29.50
CA ASN A 281 -2.96 13.37 -29.92
C ASN A 281 -1.63 13.99 -30.34
N VAL A 282 -0.60 13.82 -29.50
CA VAL A 282 0.72 14.40 -29.78
C VAL A 282 1.31 13.75 -31.03
N MET A 283 1.20 12.43 -31.15
CA MET A 283 1.69 11.70 -32.34
C MET A 283 0.91 12.02 -33.61
N TYR A 284 -0.42 12.18 -33.52
CA TYR A 284 -1.25 12.56 -34.65
C TYR A 284 -0.86 13.93 -35.21
N ILE A 285 -0.63 14.92 -34.34
CA ILE A 285 -0.16 16.25 -34.72
C ILE A 285 1.23 16.17 -35.35
N SER A 286 2.13 15.39 -34.75
CA SER A 286 3.47 15.15 -35.25
C SER A 286 3.47 14.59 -36.69
N VAL A 287 2.77 13.46 -36.89
CA VAL A 287 2.67 12.81 -38.21
C VAL A 287 2.01 13.70 -39.24
N SER A 288 0.99 14.48 -38.84
CA SER A 288 0.29 15.41 -39.75
C SER A 288 1.19 16.53 -40.24
N LYS A 289 2.17 16.97 -39.45
CA LYS A 289 3.19 17.97 -39.87
C LYS A 289 4.23 17.33 -40.79
N ASP A 290 4.55 16.09 -40.64
CA ASP A 290 5.60 15.36 -41.37
C ASP A 290 5.10 14.67 -42.66
N VAL A 291 3.87 14.95 -43.11
CA VAL A 291 3.29 14.33 -44.32
C VAL A 291 4.20 14.43 -45.52
N ARG A 292 4.80 15.60 -45.76
CA ARG A 292 5.74 15.82 -46.86
C ARG A 292 6.99 14.93 -46.73
N PHE A 293 7.56 14.83 -45.55
CA PHE A 293 8.74 14.00 -45.30
C PHE A 293 8.45 12.52 -45.57
N TYR A 294 7.34 12.00 -45.08
CA TYR A 294 6.95 10.61 -45.36
C TYR A 294 6.59 10.36 -46.85
N GLY A 295 6.00 11.37 -47.50
CA GLY A 295 5.71 11.32 -48.90
C GLY A 295 7.00 11.27 -49.77
N MET A 296 8.02 12.08 -49.43
CA MET A 296 9.33 12.03 -50.09
C MET A 296 10.05 10.67 -49.91
N LEU A 297 10.03 10.14 -48.68
CA LEU A 297 10.59 8.81 -48.41
C LEU A 297 9.91 7.72 -49.23
N LYS A 298 8.61 7.82 -49.42
CA LYS A 298 7.84 6.88 -50.21
C LYS A 298 8.12 7.00 -51.69
N ALA A 299 8.34 8.25 -52.20
CA ALA A 299 8.77 8.48 -53.56
C ALA A 299 10.17 7.92 -53.83
N LEU A 300 11.04 7.85 -52.82
CA LEU A 300 12.34 7.17 -52.87
C LEU A 300 12.28 5.65 -52.75
N GLY A 301 11.06 5.05 -52.71
CA GLY A 301 10.86 3.61 -52.66
C GLY A 301 10.75 2.98 -51.29
N THR A 302 10.56 3.79 -50.21
CA THR A 302 10.36 3.26 -48.85
C THR A 302 9.01 2.57 -48.75
N THR A 303 8.98 1.34 -48.19
CA THR A 303 7.75 0.57 -48.05
C THR A 303 6.89 1.08 -46.89
N PRO A 304 5.57 0.86 -46.90
CA PRO A 304 4.70 1.24 -45.76
C PRO A 304 5.14 0.65 -44.43
N HIS A 305 5.68 -0.57 -44.43
CA HIS A 305 6.19 -1.24 -43.24
C HIS A 305 7.42 -0.51 -42.66
N GLN A 306 8.35 -0.07 -43.51
CA GLN A 306 9.53 0.68 -43.08
C GLN A 306 9.15 2.05 -42.50
N ILE A 307 8.17 2.75 -43.07
CA ILE A 307 7.68 4.02 -42.53
C ILE A 307 7.06 3.78 -41.13
N ARG A 308 6.27 2.73 -40.98
CA ARG A 308 5.72 2.34 -39.66
C ARG A 308 6.83 2.03 -38.65
N GLN A 309 7.88 1.32 -39.04
CA GLN A 309 9.05 1.06 -38.19
C GLN A 309 9.77 2.35 -37.79
N ILE A 310 9.89 3.32 -38.69
CA ILE A 310 10.50 4.62 -38.38
C ILE A 310 9.68 5.34 -37.30
N VAL A 311 8.36 5.43 -37.45
CA VAL A 311 7.48 6.13 -36.48
C VAL A 311 7.49 5.42 -35.12
N VAL A 312 7.34 4.11 -35.09
CA VAL A 312 7.37 3.32 -33.86
C VAL A 312 8.75 3.40 -33.19
N GLY A 313 9.83 3.32 -33.99
CA GLY A 313 11.20 3.43 -33.49
C GLY A 313 11.51 4.82 -32.87
N GLN A 314 10.95 5.88 -33.43
CA GLN A 314 11.02 7.22 -32.80
C GLN A 314 10.36 7.23 -31.42
N VAL A 315 9.14 6.67 -31.29
CA VAL A 315 8.43 6.60 -30.02
C VAL A 315 9.20 5.77 -29.00
N LEU A 316 9.71 4.59 -29.38
CA LEU A 316 10.54 3.76 -28.49
C LEU A 316 11.81 4.48 -28.03
N SER A 317 12.46 5.22 -28.92
CA SER A 317 13.64 6.00 -28.55
C SER A 317 13.29 7.13 -27.57
N LEU A 318 12.12 7.76 -27.72
CA LEU A 318 11.64 8.79 -26.81
C LEU A 318 11.12 8.21 -25.48
N CYS A 319 10.65 6.97 -25.46
CA CYS A 319 10.40 6.20 -24.23
C CYS A 319 11.66 6.08 -23.37
N GLY A 320 12.83 5.88 -24.00
CA GLY A 320 14.12 5.83 -23.29
C GLY A 320 14.44 7.10 -22.48
N ILE A 321 13.84 8.23 -22.82
CA ILE A 321 13.98 9.51 -22.08
C ILE A 321 12.75 9.75 -21.20
N GLY A 322 11.55 9.59 -21.74
CA GLY A 322 10.30 9.91 -21.07
C GLY A 322 10.00 9.02 -19.85
N LEU A 323 10.27 7.71 -19.96
CA LEU A 323 10.01 6.78 -18.87
C LEU A 323 10.85 7.05 -17.60
N PRO A 324 12.19 7.19 -17.69
CA PRO A 324 12.99 7.52 -16.50
C PRO A 324 12.60 8.86 -15.86
N VAL A 325 12.36 9.89 -16.68
CA VAL A 325 11.92 11.19 -16.19
C VAL A 325 10.58 11.09 -15.47
N GLY A 326 9.62 10.35 -16.04
CA GLY A 326 8.32 10.11 -15.42
C GLY A 326 8.41 9.33 -14.09
N CYS A 327 9.26 8.30 -14.03
CA CYS A 327 9.49 7.53 -12.80
C CYS A 327 10.13 8.37 -11.69
N VAL A 328 11.17 9.16 -12.01
CA VAL A 328 11.83 10.03 -11.03
C VAL A 328 10.86 11.12 -10.53
N ALA A 329 10.11 11.74 -11.44
CA ALA A 329 9.12 12.73 -11.05
C ALA A 329 8.01 12.13 -10.18
N SER A 330 7.54 10.91 -10.49
CA SER A 330 6.57 10.19 -9.67
C SER A 330 7.11 9.89 -8.28
N ALA A 331 8.35 9.42 -8.17
CA ALA A 331 8.97 9.15 -6.87
C ALA A 331 9.06 10.43 -6.02
N ALA A 332 9.50 11.54 -6.61
CA ALA A 332 9.58 12.84 -5.92
C ALA A 332 8.20 13.35 -5.45
N ILE A 333 7.19 13.22 -6.29
CA ILE A 333 5.81 13.62 -5.97
C ILE A 333 5.22 12.71 -4.88
N SER A 334 5.48 11.41 -4.93
CA SER A 334 5.00 10.44 -3.95
C SER A 334 5.52 10.72 -2.54
N LEU A 335 6.77 11.18 -2.39
CA LEU A 335 7.35 11.58 -1.10
C LEU A 335 6.60 12.73 -0.42
N VAL A 336 5.96 13.61 -1.19
CA VAL A 336 5.22 14.75 -0.66
C VAL A 336 3.73 14.43 -0.50
N ILE A 337 3.15 13.84 -1.54
CA ILE A 337 1.69 13.63 -1.61
C ILE A 337 1.24 12.51 -0.67
N ILE A 338 1.96 11.37 -0.62
CA ILE A 338 1.53 10.21 0.18
C ILE A 338 1.46 10.54 1.67
N PRO A 339 2.50 11.12 2.30
CA PRO A 339 2.39 11.53 3.71
C PRO A 339 1.30 12.57 3.96
N ALA A 340 1.10 13.51 3.02
CA ALA A 340 0.08 14.54 3.17
C ALA A 340 -1.35 13.96 3.15
N ILE A 341 -1.60 12.96 2.30
CA ILE A 341 -2.90 12.28 2.20
C ILE A 341 -3.12 11.40 3.43
N LEU A 342 -2.13 10.55 3.76
CA LEU A 342 -2.28 9.53 4.79
C LEU A 342 -2.19 10.09 6.22
N LYS A 343 -1.65 11.30 6.41
CA LYS A 343 -1.61 11.95 7.73
C LYS A 343 -3.01 12.18 8.32
N ASN A 344 -4.00 12.44 7.49
CA ASN A 344 -5.37 12.68 7.92
C ASN A 344 -6.25 11.43 7.91
N SER A 345 -5.70 10.28 7.54
CA SER A 345 -6.45 9.02 7.41
C SER A 345 -6.50 8.19 8.70
N GLY A 346 -6.31 8.81 9.88
CA GLY A 346 -6.45 8.13 11.18
C GLY A 346 -5.37 7.08 11.50
N PHE A 347 -4.32 6.93 10.67
CA PHE A 347 -3.22 6.01 10.97
C PHE A 347 -2.39 6.52 12.16
N GLY A 348 -2.72 6.05 13.37
CA GLY A 348 -2.03 6.44 14.61
C GLY A 348 -0.53 6.14 14.63
N THR A 349 -0.07 5.25 13.75
CA THR A 349 1.34 4.81 13.67
C THR A 349 2.16 5.51 12.57
N GLY A 350 1.53 6.40 11.80
CA GLY A 350 2.15 7.14 10.70
C GLY A 350 2.11 6.42 9.34
N PRO A 351 2.16 7.18 8.24
CA PRO A 351 2.11 6.64 6.89
C PRO A 351 3.43 6.00 6.45
N VAL A 352 3.34 4.94 5.66
CA VAL A 352 4.47 4.28 5.00
C VAL A 352 4.46 4.61 3.51
N VAL A 353 5.57 5.13 2.99
CA VAL A 353 5.74 5.37 1.55
C VAL A 353 6.44 4.17 0.92
N SER A 354 5.73 3.49 0.02
CA SER A 354 6.28 2.33 -0.69
C SER A 354 7.08 2.75 -1.93
N PHE A 355 8.32 2.29 -2.00
CA PHE A 355 9.20 2.42 -3.17
C PHE A 355 9.47 1.05 -3.82
N SER A 356 8.50 0.15 -3.80
CA SER A 356 8.65 -1.17 -4.39
C SER A 356 9.07 -1.09 -5.88
N PRO A 357 10.12 -1.79 -6.30
CA PRO A 357 10.53 -1.85 -7.71
C PRO A 357 9.42 -2.32 -8.65
N VAL A 358 8.46 -3.10 -8.13
CA VAL A 358 7.31 -3.62 -8.88
C VAL A 358 6.43 -2.49 -9.41
N ILE A 359 6.27 -1.39 -8.64
CA ILE A 359 5.52 -0.19 -9.05
C ILE A 359 6.12 0.38 -10.33
N TYR A 360 7.42 0.63 -10.32
CA TYR A 360 8.12 1.28 -11.43
C TYR A 360 8.24 0.37 -12.64
N LEU A 361 8.51 -0.93 -12.45
CA LEU A 361 8.52 -1.91 -13.54
C LEU A 361 7.14 -2.03 -14.19
N GLY A 362 6.08 -2.12 -13.38
CA GLY A 362 4.71 -2.11 -13.86
C GLY A 362 4.38 -0.83 -14.65
N ALA A 363 4.72 0.34 -14.12
CA ALA A 363 4.50 1.62 -14.79
C ALA A 363 5.26 1.74 -16.11
N ILE A 364 6.50 1.27 -16.18
CA ILE A 364 7.32 1.25 -17.41
C ILE A 364 6.66 0.37 -18.47
N ILE A 365 6.26 -0.86 -18.13
CA ILE A 365 5.59 -1.78 -19.06
C ILE A 365 4.29 -1.15 -19.55
N PHE A 366 3.45 -0.67 -18.66
CA PHE A 366 2.17 -0.04 -18.99
C PHE A 366 2.31 1.20 -19.86
N ALA A 367 3.21 2.12 -19.49
CA ALA A 367 3.45 3.34 -20.26
C ALA A 367 4.04 3.04 -21.64
N THR A 368 4.91 2.03 -21.76
CA THR A 368 5.46 1.59 -23.05
C THR A 368 4.38 1.00 -23.95
N LEU A 369 3.52 0.12 -23.41
CA LEU A 369 2.39 -0.41 -24.16
C LEU A 369 1.43 0.69 -24.61
N THR A 370 1.10 1.61 -23.71
CA THR A 370 0.25 2.78 -23.99
C THR A 370 0.86 3.64 -25.10
N ALA A 371 2.18 3.89 -25.07
CA ALA A 371 2.88 4.65 -26.09
C ALA A 371 2.84 3.96 -27.46
N LEU A 372 3.02 2.65 -27.50
CA LEU A 372 2.95 1.86 -28.73
C LEU A 372 1.53 1.87 -29.32
N PHE A 373 0.51 1.68 -28.49
CA PHE A 373 -0.89 1.75 -28.94
C PHE A 373 -1.26 3.17 -29.40
N GLY A 374 -0.84 4.22 -28.67
CA GLY A 374 -1.06 5.63 -29.04
C GLY A 374 -0.41 6.00 -30.37
N ALA A 375 0.76 5.40 -30.70
CA ALA A 375 1.46 5.63 -31.93
C ALA A 375 0.93 4.76 -33.11
N ALA A 376 0.20 3.67 -32.86
CA ALA A 376 -0.17 2.69 -33.89
C ALA A 376 -1.02 3.29 -35.02
N ILE A 377 -2.07 4.07 -34.68
CA ILE A 377 -2.95 4.70 -35.66
C ILE A 377 -2.22 5.81 -36.44
N PRO A 378 -1.49 6.77 -35.81
CA PRO A 378 -0.67 7.73 -36.51
C PRO A 378 0.38 7.08 -37.44
N ALA A 379 1.06 6.03 -36.98
CA ALA A 379 2.03 5.29 -37.79
C ALA A 379 1.39 4.63 -39.02
N LYS A 380 0.18 4.05 -38.89
CA LYS A 380 -0.58 3.51 -40.02
C LYS A 380 -0.97 4.63 -41.01
N LYS A 381 -1.35 5.79 -40.49
CA LYS A 381 -1.67 6.96 -41.33
C LYS A 381 -0.45 7.45 -42.10
N ALA A 382 0.72 7.56 -41.46
CA ALA A 382 1.98 7.92 -42.09
C ALA A 382 2.35 6.92 -43.21
N ALA A 383 2.18 5.63 -42.96
CA ALA A 383 2.47 4.55 -43.91
C ALA A 383 1.58 4.56 -45.16
N ASN A 384 0.37 5.09 -45.07
CA ASN A 384 -0.62 5.10 -46.15
C ASN A 384 -0.65 6.41 -46.98
N ILE A 385 0.24 7.35 -46.70
CA ILE A 385 0.34 8.63 -47.42
C ILE A 385 0.69 8.34 -48.92
N VAL A 386 -0.07 8.96 -49.82
CA VAL A 386 0.21 8.89 -51.26
C VAL A 386 1.26 9.95 -51.63
N PRO A 387 2.37 9.60 -52.31
CA PRO A 387 3.45 10.53 -52.63
C PRO A 387 2.99 11.79 -53.37
N VAL A 388 2.10 11.65 -54.32
CA VAL A 388 1.58 12.79 -55.11
C VAL A 388 0.74 13.74 -54.29
N GLU A 389 -0.09 13.23 -53.38
CA GLU A 389 -0.87 14.01 -52.46
C GLU A 389 0.01 14.73 -51.43
N ALA A 390 1.08 14.07 -50.94
CA ALA A 390 2.01 14.62 -49.98
C ALA A 390 2.80 15.80 -50.56
N LEU A 391 3.18 15.77 -51.82
CA LEU A 391 3.89 16.84 -52.48
C LEU A 391 2.96 18.05 -52.79
N ARG A 392 1.68 17.76 -53.02
CA ARG A 392 0.63 18.80 -53.18
C ARG A 392 0.00 19.25 -51.89
N PHE A 393 0.42 18.73 -50.76
CA PHE A 393 -0.14 19.03 -49.46
C PHE A 393 0.20 20.48 -49.08
N VAL A 394 -0.63 21.38 -49.53
CA VAL A 394 -0.80 22.69 -48.92
C VAL A 394 -1.72 22.46 -47.74
N GLU A 395 -1.27 22.82 -46.55
CA GLU A 395 -2.10 22.77 -45.35
C GLU A 395 -3.51 23.29 -45.69
N LYS A 396 -4.52 22.41 -45.70
CA LYS A 396 -5.87 22.82 -46.07
C LYS A 396 -6.25 23.98 -45.16
N ARG A 397 -6.20 25.19 -45.69
CA ARG A 397 -6.82 26.35 -45.06
C ARG A 397 -8.27 25.95 -44.83
N ALA A 398 -8.66 25.94 -43.56
CA ALA A 398 -10.00 25.65 -43.12
C ALA A 398 -11.01 26.29 -44.06
N GLY A 399 -11.97 25.46 -44.55
CA GLY A 399 -12.95 25.89 -45.52
C GLY A 399 -13.57 27.23 -45.16
N LYS A 400 -14.01 27.94 -46.18
CA LYS A 400 -14.60 29.30 -46.18
C LYS A 400 -15.37 29.58 -44.88
N MET A 401 -14.67 30.04 -43.83
CA MET A 401 -15.35 30.77 -42.75
C MET A 401 -15.63 32.17 -43.26
N ARG A 402 -16.89 32.54 -43.33
CA ARG A 402 -17.33 33.89 -43.56
C ARG A 402 -16.58 34.82 -42.59
N TYR A 403 -15.73 35.65 -43.12
CA TYR A 403 -15.05 36.72 -42.39
C TYR A 403 -16.11 37.73 -41.93
N HIS A 404 -16.57 37.61 -40.71
CA HIS A 404 -17.15 38.76 -40.01
C HIS A 404 -15.99 39.43 -39.30
N SER A 405 -15.56 40.56 -39.83
CA SER A 405 -14.59 41.45 -39.18
C SER A 405 -15.28 42.04 -37.95
N SER A 406 -15.03 41.51 -36.78
CA SER A 406 -15.38 42.22 -35.55
C SER A 406 -14.14 43.00 -35.08
N THR A 407 -14.28 44.29 -35.05
CA THR A 407 -13.28 45.30 -34.69
C THR A 407 -12.77 45.25 -33.25
N ASN A 408 -13.23 44.34 -32.43
CA ASN A 408 -12.75 44.12 -31.05
C ASN A 408 -12.01 42.80 -30.93
N GLY A 409 -10.73 42.81 -31.30
CA GLY A 409 -9.81 41.69 -31.23
C GLY A 409 -9.38 41.36 -29.80
N ARG A 410 -10.24 40.77 -28.98
CA ARG A 410 -9.79 40.10 -27.75
C ARG A 410 -8.99 38.86 -28.14
N SER A 411 -7.69 38.83 -27.80
CA SER A 411 -6.75 37.72 -28.04
C SER A 411 -7.33 36.38 -27.57
N THR A 412 -8.18 36.35 -26.54
CA THR A 412 -8.91 35.19 -26.03
C THR A 412 -9.89 34.58 -27.04
N LYS A 413 -10.67 35.45 -27.81
CA LYS A 413 -11.56 34.97 -28.86
C LYS A 413 -10.82 34.36 -30.03
N MET A 414 -9.63 34.90 -30.33
CA MET A 414 -8.76 34.41 -31.40
C MET A 414 -8.12 33.05 -30.98
N ALA A 415 -7.70 32.93 -29.74
CA ALA A 415 -7.19 31.67 -29.16
C ALA A 415 -8.25 30.58 -29.17
N LEU A 416 -9.47 30.84 -28.68
CA LEU A 416 -10.58 29.92 -28.70
C LEU A 416 -10.94 29.47 -30.14
N ARG A 417 -11.00 30.37 -31.07
CA ARG A 417 -11.22 30.04 -32.49
C ARG A 417 -10.10 29.15 -33.07
N ASN A 418 -8.86 29.36 -32.67
CA ASN A 418 -7.75 28.54 -33.10
C ASN A 418 -7.78 27.14 -32.49
N ILE A 419 -8.18 26.98 -31.21
CA ILE A 419 -8.34 25.71 -30.53
C ILE A 419 -9.44 24.88 -31.23
N PHE A 420 -10.61 25.48 -31.48
CA PHE A 420 -11.73 24.80 -32.11
C PHE A 420 -11.68 24.76 -33.65
N ARG A 421 -10.61 25.22 -34.27
CA ARG A 421 -10.42 25.10 -35.72
C ARG A 421 -10.43 23.63 -36.20
N ASN A 422 -9.92 22.71 -35.38
CA ASN A 422 -9.98 21.29 -35.60
C ASN A 422 -10.81 20.63 -34.48
N HIS A 423 -12.15 20.70 -34.57
CA HIS A 423 -13.06 20.21 -33.54
C HIS A 423 -12.75 18.80 -33.04
N LYS A 424 -12.45 17.85 -33.95
CA LYS A 424 -12.11 16.48 -33.59
C LYS A 424 -10.86 16.39 -32.68
N GLN A 425 -9.83 17.17 -32.98
CA GLN A 425 -8.61 17.19 -32.15
C GLN A 425 -8.84 17.90 -30.81
N ALA A 426 -9.54 19.04 -30.83
CA ALA A 426 -9.86 19.78 -29.62
C ALA A 426 -10.65 18.90 -28.63
N VAL A 427 -11.68 18.19 -29.10
CA VAL A 427 -12.48 17.27 -28.29
C VAL A 427 -11.62 16.16 -27.69
N VAL A 428 -10.73 15.52 -28.48
CA VAL A 428 -9.90 14.43 -27.98
C VAL A 428 -8.89 14.93 -26.93
N VAL A 429 -8.30 16.14 -27.10
CA VAL A 429 -7.40 16.75 -26.10
C VAL A 429 -8.16 17.07 -24.81
N ILE A 430 -9.32 17.72 -24.91
CA ILE A 430 -10.15 18.06 -23.76
C ILE A 430 -10.60 16.79 -23.03
N LEU A 431 -11.04 15.77 -23.76
CA LEU A 431 -11.47 14.48 -23.20
C LEU A 431 -10.30 13.78 -22.47
N SER A 432 -9.10 13.82 -23.04
CA SER A 432 -7.88 13.26 -22.42
C SER A 432 -7.55 13.94 -21.09
N LEU A 433 -7.59 15.27 -21.04
CA LEU A 433 -7.35 16.04 -19.81
C LEU A 433 -8.46 15.79 -18.78
N PHE A 434 -9.72 15.78 -19.22
CA PHE A 434 -10.86 15.51 -18.35
C PHE A 434 -10.77 14.13 -17.70
N LEU A 435 -10.48 13.08 -18.49
CA LEU A 435 -10.31 11.73 -17.98
C LEU A 435 -9.15 11.62 -17.00
N GLY A 436 -8.02 12.33 -17.26
CA GLY A 436 -6.88 12.33 -16.35
C GLY A 436 -7.22 12.94 -14.98
N VAL A 437 -7.89 14.08 -14.98
CA VAL A 437 -8.36 14.74 -13.75
C VAL A 437 -9.42 13.87 -13.05
N MET A 438 -10.37 13.31 -13.80
CA MET A 438 -11.42 12.45 -13.26
C MET A 438 -10.83 11.23 -12.53
N VAL A 439 -9.87 10.53 -13.13
CA VAL A 439 -9.24 9.37 -12.50
C VAL A 439 -8.47 9.78 -11.24
N PHE A 440 -7.70 10.86 -11.33
CA PHE A 440 -6.95 11.35 -10.17
C PHE A 440 -7.90 11.74 -9.01
N THR A 441 -8.94 12.51 -9.28
CA THR A 441 -9.91 12.90 -8.25
C THR A 441 -10.67 11.70 -7.69
N SER A 442 -11.05 10.73 -8.52
CA SER A 442 -11.72 9.52 -8.06
C SER A 442 -10.85 8.70 -7.09
N ILE A 443 -9.56 8.52 -7.41
CA ILE A 443 -8.63 7.82 -6.53
C ILE A 443 -8.44 8.59 -5.22
N MET A 444 -8.27 9.91 -5.30
CA MET A 444 -8.16 10.77 -4.11
C MET A 444 -9.41 10.70 -3.24
N THR A 445 -10.60 10.70 -3.85
CA THR A 445 -11.86 10.57 -3.11
C THR A 445 -11.93 9.22 -2.39
N VAL A 446 -11.58 8.10 -3.07
CA VAL A 446 -11.56 6.79 -2.43
C VAL A 446 -10.58 6.76 -1.25
N VAL A 447 -9.35 7.25 -1.43
CA VAL A 447 -8.33 7.27 -0.36
C VAL A 447 -8.77 8.12 0.84
N ILE A 448 -9.40 9.27 0.61
CA ILE A 448 -9.87 10.16 1.68
C ILE A 448 -11.14 9.60 2.36
N SER A 449 -11.99 8.87 1.61
CA SER A 449 -13.26 8.32 2.13
C SER A 449 -13.07 7.09 3.01
N ILE A 450 -11.91 6.45 2.98
CA ILE A 450 -11.60 5.32 3.85
C ILE A 450 -11.11 5.90 5.17
N ASP A 451 -12.06 6.13 6.08
CA ASP A 451 -11.80 6.49 7.46
C ASP A 451 -11.56 5.21 8.27
N PRO A 452 -10.40 5.02 8.92
CA PRO A 452 -10.13 3.86 9.75
C PRO A 452 -11.11 3.71 10.92
N ASP A 453 -11.63 4.82 11.43
CA ASP A 453 -12.64 4.81 12.50
C ASP A 453 -13.96 4.23 11.97
N HIS A 454 -14.32 4.52 10.72
CA HIS A 454 -15.48 3.90 10.04
C HIS A 454 -15.27 2.42 9.73
N LEU A 455 -14.05 1.98 9.46
CA LEU A 455 -13.75 0.55 9.25
C LEU A 455 -13.83 -0.24 10.55
N ALA A 456 -13.51 0.38 11.68
CA ALA A 456 -13.72 -0.21 13.00
C ALA A 456 -15.21 -0.31 13.37
N ASP A 457 -16.03 0.63 12.91
CA ASP A 457 -17.49 0.64 13.14
C ASP A 457 -18.26 -0.32 12.23
N ILE A 458 -17.74 -0.66 11.03
CA ILE A 458 -18.43 -1.55 10.09
C ILE A 458 -18.55 -2.99 10.61
N ASP A 459 -17.63 -3.45 11.42
CA ASP A 459 -17.70 -4.78 12.08
C ASP A 459 -18.57 -4.79 13.34
N GLN A 460 -19.01 -3.63 13.84
CA GLN A 460 -19.76 -3.49 15.07
C GLN A 460 -21.04 -2.69 14.83
N ASN A 461 -22.13 -3.40 14.47
CA ASN A 461 -23.48 -2.82 14.36
C ASN A 461 -24.11 -2.52 15.73
N TYR A 462 -23.34 -2.02 16.70
CA TYR A 462 -23.86 -1.67 18.02
C TYR A 462 -23.32 -0.33 18.51
N ASP A 463 -24.17 0.42 19.20
CA ASP A 463 -23.81 1.71 19.77
C ASP A 463 -22.83 1.59 20.96
N PHE A 464 -22.87 0.44 21.67
CA PHE A 464 -22.00 0.15 22.81
C PHE A 464 -21.62 -1.31 22.86
N THR A 465 -20.36 -1.57 23.23
CA THR A 465 -19.86 -2.92 23.52
C THR A 465 -19.40 -2.98 24.97
N PHE A 466 -19.99 -3.86 25.75
CA PHE A 466 -19.55 -4.17 27.09
C PHE A 466 -18.70 -5.45 27.05
N GLY A 467 -17.46 -5.35 27.48
CA GLY A 467 -16.55 -6.47 27.59
C GLY A 467 -15.80 -6.44 28.93
N ARG A 468 -15.46 -7.59 29.46
CA ARG A 468 -14.56 -7.69 30.60
C ARG A 468 -13.15 -7.35 30.13
N LYS A 469 -12.52 -6.29 30.68
CA LYS A 469 -11.15 -5.90 30.36
C LYS A 469 -10.19 -6.89 31.05
N THR A 470 -9.99 -8.05 30.47
CA THR A 470 -8.98 -9.01 30.92
C THR A 470 -8.17 -9.48 29.75
N GLY A 471 -6.87 -9.24 29.79
CA GLY A 471 -5.78 -9.86 29.03
C GLY A 471 -5.96 -10.25 27.56
N LEU A 472 -4.93 -10.83 26.99
CA LEU A 472 -4.74 -11.22 25.58
C LEU A 472 -5.85 -12.11 24.96
N TYR A 473 -6.60 -12.81 25.77
CA TYR A 473 -7.80 -13.56 25.36
C TYR A 473 -8.86 -13.33 26.43
N PRO A 474 -10.00 -12.81 26.07
CA PRO A 474 -11.06 -12.61 26.98
C PRO A 474 -11.64 -13.95 27.43
N ASP A 475 -11.63 -14.20 28.73
CA ASP A 475 -12.70 -14.96 29.33
C ASP A 475 -13.98 -14.12 29.14
N TYR A 476 -14.65 -14.29 28.00
CA TYR A 476 -15.75 -13.45 27.53
C TYR A 476 -17.08 -13.69 28.23
N GLY A 477 -17.07 -14.32 29.37
CA GLY A 477 -18.26 -14.41 30.18
C GLY A 477 -18.52 -13.14 30.96
N LEU A 478 -19.29 -12.22 30.42
CA LEU A 478 -20.10 -11.38 31.29
C LEU A 478 -20.96 -12.31 32.14
N SER A 479 -20.97 -12.08 33.47
CA SER A 479 -21.85 -12.87 34.33
C SER A 479 -23.31 -12.74 33.83
N VAL A 480 -24.08 -13.77 33.88
CA VAL A 480 -25.50 -13.76 33.49
C VAL A 480 -26.25 -12.63 34.19
N GLU A 481 -25.83 -12.29 35.40
CA GLU A 481 -26.33 -11.18 36.21
C GLU A 481 -26.02 -9.81 35.57
N ALA A 482 -24.78 -9.57 35.08
CA ALA A 482 -24.39 -8.35 34.38
C ALA A 482 -25.13 -8.18 33.06
N ILE A 483 -25.34 -9.27 32.32
CA ILE A 483 -26.14 -9.26 31.08
C ILE A 483 -27.59 -8.87 31.37
N ASN A 484 -28.19 -9.45 32.42
CA ASN A 484 -29.56 -9.17 32.80
C ASN A 484 -29.74 -7.74 33.33
N GLN A 485 -28.77 -7.22 34.08
CA GLN A 485 -28.78 -5.82 34.54
C GLN A 485 -28.66 -4.85 33.36
N THR A 486 -27.81 -5.14 32.38
CA THR A 486 -27.65 -4.31 31.17
C THR A 486 -28.93 -4.31 30.32
N LYS A 487 -29.57 -5.48 30.14
CA LYS A 487 -30.85 -5.58 29.43
C LYS A 487 -32.01 -4.87 30.12
N ALA A 488 -31.91 -4.64 31.43
CA ALA A 488 -32.91 -3.92 32.20
C ALA A 488 -32.80 -2.39 32.13
N LEU A 489 -31.73 -1.86 31.50
CA LEU A 489 -31.54 -0.42 31.35
C LEU A 489 -32.51 0.14 30.29
N PRO A 490 -33.19 1.26 30.56
CA PRO A 490 -34.10 1.88 29.59
C PRO A 490 -33.31 2.39 28.37
N GLY A 491 -33.71 1.97 27.19
CA GLY A 491 -33.10 2.39 25.90
C GLY A 491 -32.13 1.38 25.31
N ILE A 492 -31.96 0.20 25.89
CA ILE A 492 -31.20 -0.92 25.31
C ILE A 492 -32.19 -1.91 24.70
N ALA A 493 -32.00 -2.19 23.39
CA ALA A 493 -32.83 -3.11 22.62
C ALA A 493 -32.22 -4.54 22.59
#